data_3fad950c3ddc040ef6a12a2b5ec15c65
#
_entry.id   3fad950c3ddc040ef6a12a2b5ec15c65
#
_cell.length_a   1.000
_cell.length_b   1.000
_cell.length_c   1.000
_cell.angle_alpha   90.00
_cell.angle_beta   90.00
_cell.angle_gamma   90.00
#
_symmetry.space_group_name_H-M   'P 1'
#
loop_
_entity.id
_entity.type
_entity.pdbx_description
1 polymer ?
#
loop_
_entity_poly.entity_id
_entity_poly.type
_entity_poly.pdbx_seq_one_letter_code
_entity_poly.pdbx_strand_id
1 'polypeptide(L)'
;VIPGRKSATEKFAGAVNSYSIEAMMGDTKALQAGTSHMLGQNFAKAFDIQYSDENNTMQYCWTTSWGVSTRFIGAIIMTHGDDQGLILPPRLAPIQVVIVPIYKNDEERSKVMPMVETLKNGLSDLRVKVDDRTEVTPGFKFNDWEMRGVPLRLEVGPKDVEKNSVMAARRDIPGREGKSFLAMDQVHKQVTDLLAEIQTSLYNRAVAFRDANIHEPKDYEHLKSIVENGWAFSWWCGDPACEAKVKEDTKATTRCIPLDQPAGN
;
A
#
# COMPACT_ATOMS: atom_id res chain seq x y z
N VAL A 1 6.93 5.60 2.00
CA VAL A 1 7.57 5.18 3.26
C VAL A 1 8.97 5.74 3.37
N ILE A 2 9.43 5.95 4.60
CA ILE A 2 10.78 6.41 4.92
C ILE A 2 11.44 5.32 5.79
N PRO A 3 12.51 4.66 5.31
CA PRO A 3 13.28 3.74 6.13
C PRO A 3 14.26 4.51 7.01
N GLY A 4 14.42 4.07 8.26
CA GLY A 4 15.34 4.72 9.17
C GLY A 4 15.61 3.95 10.44
N ARG A 5 16.59 4.43 11.21
CA ARG A 5 16.96 3.90 12.52
C ARG A 5 16.12 4.62 13.60
N LYS A 6 15.64 3.88 14.56
CA LYS A 6 14.98 4.43 15.76
C LYS A 6 15.98 5.15 16.66
N SER A 7 15.51 6.20 17.34
CA SER A 7 16.28 6.84 18.43
C SER A 7 16.53 5.84 19.57
N ALA A 8 17.42 6.19 20.48
CA ALA A 8 17.70 5.37 21.66
C ALA A 8 16.45 5.19 22.54
N THR A 9 15.58 6.18 22.57
CA THR A 9 14.33 6.21 23.36
C THR A 9 13.20 5.39 22.70
N GLU A 10 13.11 5.43 21.36
CA GLU A 10 12.02 4.80 20.61
C GLU A 10 12.38 3.39 20.09
N LYS A 11 13.62 2.92 20.27
CA LYS A 11 14.02 1.57 19.86
C LYS A 11 13.34 0.49 20.71
N PHE A 12 13.23 -0.70 20.16
CA PHE A 12 12.71 -1.87 20.87
C PHE A 12 13.55 -2.17 22.11
N ALA A 13 12.91 -2.39 23.25
CA ALA A 13 13.57 -2.71 24.52
C ALA A 13 14.39 -4.00 24.38
N GLY A 14 15.67 -3.93 24.78
CA GLY A 14 16.62 -5.04 24.63
C GLY A 14 17.30 -5.14 23.27
N ALA A 15 16.92 -4.36 22.27
CA ALA A 15 17.66 -4.31 21.02
C ALA A 15 18.90 -3.39 21.12
N VAL A 16 19.96 -3.77 20.43
CA VAL A 16 21.13 -2.90 20.19
C VAL A 16 20.74 -1.77 19.27
N ASN A 17 20.13 -2.11 18.12
CA ASN A 17 19.56 -1.17 17.16
C ASN A 17 18.19 -1.65 16.70
N SER A 18 17.31 -0.69 16.39
CA SER A 18 16.02 -0.93 15.75
C SER A 18 15.90 -0.06 14.50
N TYR A 19 15.43 -0.66 13.43
CA TYR A 19 15.10 0.01 12.18
C TYR A 19 13.60 -0.10 11.92
N SER A 20 13.04 0.90 11.28
CA SER A 20 11.63 0.90 10.91
C SER A 20 11.45 1.45 9.51
N ILE A 21 10.31 1.11 8.91
CA ILE A 21 9.76 1.79 7.75
C ILE A 21 8.53 2.57 8.21
N GLU A 22 8.60 3.88 8.09
CA GLU A 22 7.54 4.79 8.52
C GLU A 22 6.72 5.23 7.30
N ALA A 23 5.41 5.03 7.35
CA ALA A 23 4.48 5.42 6.29
C ALA A 23 3.61 6.59 6.72
N MET A 24 3.39 7.55 5.82
CA MET A 24 2.43 8.64 6.04
C MET A 24 1.06 8.17 5.58
N MET A 25 0.07 8.33 6.44
CA MET A 25 -1.33 8.01 6.17
C MET A 25 -2.06 9.24 5.60
N GLY A 26 -3.25 9.04 5.06
CA GLY A 26 -4.03 10.11 4.44
C GLY A 26 -4.42 11.27 5.38
N ASP A 27 -4.37 11.04 6.69
CA ASP A 27 -4.51 12.05 7.74
C ASP A 27 -3.18 12.66 8.20
N THR A 28 -2.11 12.50 7.44
CA THR A 28 -0.73 12.90 7.73
C THR A 28 -0.06 12.20 8.92
N LYS A 29 -0.76 11.34 9.65
CA LYS A 29 -0.17 10.63 10.78
C LYS A 29 0.81 9.56 10.31
N ALA A 30 1.80 9.31 11.16
CA ALA A 30 2.81 8.29 10.92
C ALA A 30 2.34 6.91 11.36
N LEU A 31 2.51 5.93 10.49
CA LEU A 31 2.31 4.53 10.80
C LEU A 31 3.63 3.77 10.65
N GLN A 32 4.06 3.13 11.73
CA GLN A 32 5.18 2.19 11.69
C GLN A 32 4.74 0.93 10.96
N ALA A 33 5.20 0.80 9.72
CA ALA A 33 4.73 -0.25 8.81
C ALA A 33 5.48 -1.57 8.98
N GLY A 34 6.74 -1.53 9.40
CA GLY A 34 7.52 -2.72 9.69
C GLY A 34 8.76 -2.38 10.50
N THR A 35 9.37 -3.38 11.14
CA THR A 35 10.57 -3.20 11.96
C THR A 35 11.59 -4.31 11.72
N SER A 36 12.85 -3.97 11.97
CA SER A 36 13.97 -4.90 12.04
C SER A 36 14.82 -4.54 13.26
N HIS A 37 15.14 -5.53 14.08
CA HIS A 37 15.88 -5.35 15.32
C HIS A 37 17.17 -6.16 15.31
N MET A 38 18.29 -5.51 15.59
CA MET A 38 19.52 -6.19 16.02
C MET A 38 19.43 -6.38 17.52
N LEU A 39 19.24 -7.61 17.96
CA LEU A 39 19.11 -7.94 19.38
C LEU A 39 20.47 -8.19 20.05
N GLY A 40 21.53 -8.34 19.25
CA GLY A 40 22.83 -8.74 19.76
C GLY A 40 22.74 -10.09 20.48
N GLN A 41 23.33 -10.19 21.66
CA GLN A 41 23.24 -11.35 22.53
C GLN A 41 22.33 -11.16 23.74
N ASN A 42 21.59 -10.03 23.81
CA ASN A 42 20.82 -9.69 25.01
C ASN A 42 19.75 -10.74 25.33
N PHE A 43 18.96 -11.15 24.32
CA PHE A 43 17.96 -12.19 24.50
C PHE A 43 18.58 -13.58 24.63
N ALA A 44 19.65 -13.86 23.87
CA ALA A 44 20.35 -15.13 23.98
C ALA A 44 20.89 -15.36 25.40
N LYS A 45 21.44 -14.34 26.03
CA LYS A 45 21.91 -14.42 27.45
C LYS A 45 20.73 -14.56 28.43
N ALA A 46 19.62 -13.85 28.19
CA ALA A 46 18.45 -13.91 29.06
C ALA A 46 17.76 -15.28 29.03
N PHE A 47 17.77 -15.96 27.87
CA PHE A 47 17.13 -17.26 27.64
C PHE A 47 18.11 -18.44 27.57
N ASP A 48 19.40 -18.19 27.85
CA ASP A 48 20.51 -19.17 27.79
C ASP A 48 20.59 -19.91 26.44
N ILE A 49 20.48 -19.16 25.34
CA ILE A 49 20.52 -19.68 23.95
C ILE A 49 21.99 -19.70 23.51
N GLN A 50 22.59 -20.86 23.51
CA GLN A 50 24.01 -21.07 23.19
C GLN A 50 24.19 -22.03 22.04
N TYR A 51 25.36 -22.00 21.41
CA TYR A 51 25.84 -22.96 20.43
C TYR A 51 27.31 -23.30 20.73
N SER A 52 27.74 -24.50 20.34
CA SER A 52 29.15 -24.87 20.38
C SER A 52 29.86 -24.35 19.13
N ASP A 53 30.92 -23.57 19.29
CA ASP A 53 31.75 -23.08 18.19
C ASP A 53 32.71 -24.17 17.66
N GLU A 54 33.51 -23.84 16.66
CA GLU A 54 34.48 -24.75 16.04
C GLU A 54 35.55 -25.29 17.00
N ASN A 55 35.75 -24.63 18.14
CA ASN A 55 36.69 -25.01 19.19
C ASN A 55 35.98 -25.75 20.34
N ASN A 56 34.74 -26.20 20.16
CA ASN A 56 33.89 -26.80 21.19
C ASN A 56 33.68 -25.92 22.43
N THR A 57 33.71 -24.59 22.25
CA THR A 57 33.41 -23.61 23.30
C THR A 57 31.99 -23.12 23.16
N MET A 58 31.23 -23.07 24.26
CA MET A 58 29.86 -22.57 24.27
C MET A 58 29.84 -21.05 24.10
N GLN A 59 29.08 -20.57 23.11
CA GLN A 59 28.94 -19.16 22.76
C GLN A 59 27.47 -18.78 22.76
N TYR A 60 27.15 -17.55 23.20
CA TYR A 60 25.82 -17.02 23.06
C TYR A 60 25.52 -16.61 21.60
N CYS A 61 24.32 -16.94 21.12
CA CYS A 61 23.89 -16.60 19.79
C CYS A 61 23.73 -15.08 19.61
N TRP A 62 24.13 -14.57 18.45
CA TRP A 62 23.72 -13.25 17.96
C TRP A 62 22.38 -13.40 17.27
N THR A 63 21.42 -12.55 17.63
CA THR A 63 20.06 -12.70 17.15
C THR A 63 19.55 -11.42 16.51
N THR A 64 18.65 -11.60 15.53
CA THR A 64 17.88 -10.54 14.89
C THR A 64 16.40 -10.89 14.94
N SER A 65 15.54 -9.88 14.90
CA SER A 65 14.10 -10.06 14.78
C SER A 65 13.56 -9.00 13.82
N TRP A 66 12.69 -9.42 12.91
CA TRP A 66 12.06 -8.50 11.99
C TRP A 66 10.68 -9.03 11.59
N GLY A 67 9.78 -8.11 11.30
CA GLY A 67 8.42 -8.50 10.99
C GLY A 67 7.51 -7.34 10.64
N VAL A 68 6.33 -7.76 10.23
CA VAL A 68 5.19 -6.93 9.91
C VAL A 68 3.96 -7.50 10.60
N SER A 69 2.90 -6.73 10.72
CA SER A 69 1.64 -7.18 11.31
C SER A 69 0.47 -6.87 10.40
N THR A 70 -0.73 -7.33 10.78
CA THR A 70 -2.00 -7.01 10.11
C THR A 70 -2.30 -5.51 10.04
N ARG A 71 -1.53 -4.65 10.74
CA ARG A 71 -1.56 -3.18 10.61
C ARG A 71 -1.40 -2.73 9.15
N PHE A 72 -0.70 -3.50 8.31
CA PHE A 72 -0.58 -3.21 6.87
C PHE A 72 -1.91 -3.14 6.14
N ILE A 73 -2.92 -3.87 6.57
CA ILE A 73 -4.28 -3.80 5.99
C ILE A 73 -4.84 -2.39 6.22
N GLY A 74 -4.76 -1.89 7.45
CA GLY A 74 -5.14 -0.51 7.78
C GLY A 74 -4.31 0.52 7.00
N ALA A 75 -3.01 0.28 6.82
CA ALA A 75 -2.14 1.16 6.05
C ALA A 75 -2.60 1.32 4.60
N ILE A 76 -2.96 0.22 3.93
CA ILE A 76 -3.45 0.25 2.54
C ILE A 76 -4.77 1.03 2.46
N ILE A 77 -5.69 0.78 3.39
CA ILE A 77 -6.99 1.47 3.45
C ILE A 77 -6.77 2.97 3.62
N MET A 78 -5.98 3.38 4.61
CA MET A 78 -5.74 4.79 4.95
C MET A 78 -4.89 5.55 3.92
N THR A 79 -4.08 4.83 3.12
CA THR A 79 -3.25 5.45 2.09
C THR A 79 -3.97 5.58 0.75
N HIS A 80 -4.78 4.61 0.39
CA HIS A 80 -5.33 4.49 -0.97
C HIS A 80 -6.86 4.52 -1.02
N GLY A 81 -7.57 4.24 0.08
CA GLY A 81 -9.03 4.25 0.11
C GLY A 81 -9.63 5.66 -0.06
N ASP A 82 -10.88 5.70 -0.47
CA ASP A 82 -11.69 6.91 -0.55
C ASP A 82 -13.11 6.64 0.01
N ASP A 83 -14.01 7.63 -0.09
CA ASP A 83 -15.39 7.52 0.43
C ASP A 83 -16.23 6.45 -0.30
N GLN A 84 -15.77 5.95 -1.44
CA GLN A 84 -16.43 4.87 -2.20
C GLN A 84 -15.91 3.48 -1.82
N GLY A 85 -14.86 3.40 -1.00
CA GLY A 85 -14.31 2.15 -0.50
C GLY A 85 -12.81 1.97 -0.75
N LEU A 86 -12.39 0.71 -0.90
CA LEU A 86 -10.99 0.37 -1.11
C LEU A 86 -10.51 0.78 -2.50
N ILE A 87 -9.21 1.09 -2.58
CA ILE A 87 -8.46 1.17 -3.84
C ILE A 87 -7.23 0.28 -3.66
N LEU A 88 -7.26 -0.90 -4.24
CA LEU A 88 -6.18 -1.86 -4.04
C LEU A 88 -5.12 -1.74 -5.14
N PRO A 89 -3.84 -1.63 -4.77
CA PRO A 89 -2.76 -1.74 -5.75
C PRO A 89 -2.85 -3.08 -6.49
N PRO A 90 -2.75 -3.11 -7.82
CA PRO A 90 -2.93 -4.33 -8.62
C PRO A 90 -2.06 -5.51 -8.18
N ARG A 91 -0.83 -5.26 -7.71
CA ARG A 91 0.07 -6.31 -7.22
C ARG A 91 -0.46 -7.02 -5.96
N LEU A 92 -1.24 -6.32 -5.13
CA LEU A 92 -1.79 -6.83 -3.87
C LEU A 92 -3.23 -7.30 -3.99
N ALA A 93 -4.00 -6.79 -4.96
CA ALA A 93 -5.41 -7.08 -5.11
C ALA A 93 -5.68 -8.59 -5.27
N PRO A 94 -6.52 -9.22 -4.43
CA PRO A 94 -6.90 -10.64 -4.60
C PRO A 94 -7.59 -10.90 -5.95
N ILE A 95 -8.29 -9.89 -6.46
CA ILE A 95 -8.90 -9.86 -7.79
C ILE A 95 -8.36 -8.61 -8.47
N GLN A 96 -7.63 -8.79 -9.58
CA GLN A 96 -7.07 -7.68 -10.36
C GLN A 96 -8.08 -7.12 -11.35
N VAL A 97 -8.88 -8.02 -11.92
CA VAL A 97 -9.86 -7.70 -12.95
C VAL A 97 -11.18 -8.37 -12.62
N VAL A 98 -12.27 -7.61 -12.63
CA VAL A 98 -13.61 -8.18 -12.63
C VAL A 98 -14.27 -7.96 -13.98
N ILE A 99 -14.85 -9.02 -14.53
CA ILE A 99 -15.64 -8.95 -15.77
C ILE A 99 -17.12 -8.95 -15.38
N VAL A 100 -17.84 -7.93 -15.80
CA VAL A 100 -19.27 -7.78 -15.53
C VAL A 100 -20.04 -7.87 -16.83
N PRO A 101 -20.70 -9.00 -17.12
CA PRO A 101 -21.62 -9.11 -18.25
C PRO A 101 -22.89 -8.29 -18.01
N ILE A 102 -23.35 -7.61 -19.06
CA ILE A 102 -24.54 -6.74 -19.06
C ILE A 102 -25.51 -7.24 -20.12
N TYR A 103 -26.63 -7.75 -19.69
CA TYR A 103 -27.71 -8.24 -20.58
C TYR A 103 -29.04 -8.13 -19.89
N LYS A 104 -30.14 -8.04 -20.69
CA LYS A 104 -31.52 -7.87 -20.20
C LYS A 104 -32.35 -9.15 -20.29
N ASN A 105 -31.96 -10.09 -21.14
CA ASN A 105 -32.69 -11.32 -21.43
C ASN A 105 -31.74 -12.43 -21.90
N ASP A 106 -32.25 -13.63 -22.08
CA ASP A 106 -31.46 -14.79 -22.47
C ASP A 106 -30.88 -14.70 -23.88
N GLU A 107 -31.52 -13.98 -24.79
CA GLU A 107 -30.99 -13.75 -26.13
C GLU A 107 -29.72 -12.87 -26.08
N GLU A 108 -29.77 -11.76 -25.35
CA GLU A 108 -28.58 -10.92 -25.13
C GLU A 108 -27.49 -11.68 -24.37
N ARG A 109 -27.89 -12.45 -23.38
CA ARG A 109 -26.95 -13.31 -22.59
C ARG A 109 -26.18 -14.28 -23.48
N SER A 110 -26.91 -14.94 -24.42
CA SER A 110 -26.30 -15.88 -25.37
C SER A 110 -25.25 -15.24 -26.28
N LYS A 111 -25.39 -13.93 -26.57
CA LYS A 111 -24.40 -13.14 -27.36
C LYS A 111 -23.22 -12.67 -26.53
N VAL A 112 -23.47 -12.28 -25.28
CA VAL A 112 -22.45 -11.68 -24.39
C VAL A 112 -21.52 -12.74 -23.77
N MET A 113 -22.07 -13.85 -23.29
CA MET A 113 -21.29 -14.85 -22.52
C MET A 113 -20.14 -15.50 -23.30
N PRO A 114 -20.21 -15.76 -24.61
CA PRO A 114 -19.04 -16.26 -25.36
C PRO A 114 -17.86 -15.29 -25.33
N MET A 115 -18.11 -13.98 -25.40
CA MET A 115 -17.06 -12.96 -25.29
C MET A 115 -16.48 -12.89 -23.90
N VAL A 116 -17.30 -13.03 -22.86
CA VAL A 116 -16.86 -13.08 -21.46
C VAL A 116 -15.93 -14.28 -21.22
N GLU A 117 -16.27 -15.47 -21.74
CA GLU A 117 -15.40 -16.65 -21.64
C GLU A 117 -14.09 -16.45 -22.41
N THR A 118 -14.14 -15.84 -23.58
CA THR A 118 -12.95 -15.48 -24.37
C THR A 118 -12.04 -14.53 -23.58
N LEU A 119 -12.60 -13.50 -22.95
CA LEU A 119 -11.87 -12.56 -22.08
C LEU A 119 -11.23 -13.27 -20.89
N LYS A 120 -12.01 -14.08 -20.17
CA LYS A 120 -11.54 -14.83 -19.01
C LYS A 120 -10.36 -15.74 -19.36
N ASN A 121 -10.47 -16.46 -20.48
CA ASN A 121 -9.42 -17.35 -20.94
C ASN A 121 -8.17 -16.59 -21.42
N GLY A 122 -8.37 -15.48 -22.13
CA GLY A 122 -7.30 -14.61 -22.60
C GLY A 122 -6.53 -13.88 -21.49
N LEU A 123 -7.11 -13.79 -20.28
CA LEU A 123 -6.53 -13.15 -19.09
C LEU A 123 -6.20 -14.18 -17.98
N SER A 124 -5.96 -15.43 -18.33
CA SER A 124 -5.82 -16.55 -17.37
C SER A 124 -4.57 -16.47 -16.47
N ASP A 125 -3.58 -15.67 -16.84
CA ASP A 125 -2.40 -15.34 -16.04
C ASP A 125 -2.66 -14.28 -14.98
N LEU A 126 -3.81 -13.62 -15.03
CA LEU A 126 -4.25 -12.61 -14.07
C LEU A 126 -5.28 -13.19 -13.09
N ARG A 127 -5.45 -12.53 -11.95
CA ARG A 127 -6.50 -12.86 -10.97
C ARG A 127 -7.83 -12.26 -11.41
N VAL A 128 -8.56 -12.98 -12.25
CA VAL A 128 -9.82 -12.55 -12.86
C VAL A 128 -11.03 -13.19 -12.16
N LYS A 129 -12.07 -12.39 -11.95
CA LYS A 129 -13.39 -12.86 -11.50
C LYS A 129 -14.46 -12.45 -12.52
N VAL A 130 -15.32 -13.37 -12.91
CA VAL A 130 -16.56 -13.04 -13.62
C VAL A 130 -17.67 -12.87 -12.59
N ASP A 131 -18.42 -11.77 -12.70
CA ASP A 131 -19.62 -11.53 -11.90
C ASP A 131 -20.88 -11.80 -12.73
N ASP A 132 -21.28 -13.04 -12.75
CA ASP A 132 -22.45 -13.56 -13.48
C ASP A 132 -23.74 -13.60 -12.64
N ARG A 133 -23.77 -12.98 -11.46
CA ARG A 133 -24.96 -12.87 -10.62
C ARG A 133 -26.13 -12.27 -11.42
N THR A 134 -27.25 -12.93 -11.43
CA THR A 134 -28.46 -12.49 -12.17
C THR A 134 -29.47 -11.74 -11.30
N GLU A 135 -29.38 -11.93 -9.99
CA GLU A 135 -30.28 -11.36 -8.99
C GLU A 135 -30.02 -9.88 -8.67
N VAL A 136 -28.93 -9.31 -9.17
CA VAL A 136 -28.56 -7.90 -8.92
C VAL A 136 -28.30 -7.14 -10.21
N THR A 137 -28.57 -5.83 -10.18
CA THR A 137 -28.38 -4.95 -11.34
C THR A 137 -26.90 -4.71 -11.65
N PRO A 138 -26.52 -4.35 -12.88
CA PRO A 138 -25.14 -3.96 -13.21
C PRO A 138 -24.62 -2.83 -12.34
N GLY A 139 -25.44 -1.83 -12.03
CA GLY A 139 -25.04 -0.72 -11.15
C GLY A 139 -24.70 -1.18 -9.74
N PHE A 140 -25.44 -2.14 -9.18
CA PHE A 140 -25.10 -2.74 -7.88
C PHE A 140 -23.75 -3.47 -7.95
N LYS A 141 -23.53 -4.28 -9.01
CA LYS A 141 -22.24 -4.96 -9.20
C LYS A 141 -21.08 -3.98 -9.27
N PHE A 142 -21.25 -2.86 -9.98
CA PHE A 142 -20.21 -1.83 -10.11
C PHE A 142 -19.82 -1.27 -8.73
N ASN A 143 -20.81 -0.85 -7.94
CA ASN A 143 -20.59 -0.32 -6.61
C ASN A 143 -20.00 -1.37 -5.65
N ASP A 144 -20.45 -2.62 -5.70
CA ASP A 144 -19.93 -3.70 -4.88
C ASP A 144 -18.45 -3.94 -5.15
N TRP A 145 -18.03 -3.96 -6.42
CA TRP A 145 -16.63 -4.15 -6.79
C TRP A 145 -15.76 -2.90 -6.58
N GLU A 146 -16.33 -1.71 -6.72
CA GLU A 146 -15.67 -0.45 -6.35
C GLU A 146 -15.40 -0.39 -4.86
N MET A 147 -16.39 -0.73 -4.02
CA MET A 147 -16.20 -0.79 -2.57
C MET A 147 -15.13 -1.81 -2.16
N ARG A 148 -15.05 -2.94 -2.84
CA ARG A 148 -14.01 -3.98 -2.62
C ARG A 148 -12.65 -3.60 -3.18
N GLY A 149 -12.55 -2.51 -3.91
CA GLY A 149 -11.29 -1.96 -4.43
C GLY A 149 -10.66 -2.74 -5.57
N VAL A 150 -11.46 -3.46 -6.37
CA VAL A 150 -10.92 -4.16 -7.55
C VAL A 150 -10.34 -3.15 -8.52
N PRO A 151 -9.06 -3.26 -8.91
CA PRO A 151 -8.37 -2.23 -9.69
C PRO A 151 -8.99 -1.93 -11.05
N LEU A 152 -9.45 -2.95 -11.75
CA LEU A 152 -9.99 -2.83 -13.10
C LEU A 152 -11.29 -3.61 -13.26
N ARG A 153 -12.32 -2.96 -13.77
CA ARG A 153 -13.59 -3.57 -14.17
C ARG A 153 -13.68 -3.58 -15.68
N LEU A 154 -14.04 -4.72 -16.28
CA LEU A 154 -14.38 -4.87 -17.67
C LEU A 154 -15.88 -5.08 -17.79
N GLU A 155 -16.55 -4.21 -18.56
CA GLU A 155 -17.99 -4.23 -18.80
C GLU A 155 -18.22 -4.77 -20.22
N VAL A 156 -19.09 -5.78 -20.36
CA VAL A 156 -19.37 -6.43 -21.65
C VAL A 156 -20.87 -6.47 -21.86
N GLY A 157 -21.36 -5.71 -22.81
CA GLY A 157 -22.76 -5.70 -23.26
C GLY A 157 -22.92 -6.03 -24.76
N PRO A 158 -24.17 -6.13 -25.28
CA PRO A 158 -24.41 -6.46 -26.69
C PRO A 158 -23.72 -5.53 -27.69
N LYS A 159 -23.66 -4.24 -27.38
CA LYS A 159 -22.96 -3.24 -28.23
C LYS A 159 -21.43 -3.42 -28.26
N ASP A 160 -20.87 -3.94 -27.17
CA ASP A 160 -19.43 -4.20 -27.09
C ASP A 160 -19.07 -5.43 -27.92
N VAL A 161 -19.97 -6.44 -27.92
CA VAL A 161 -19.85 -7.62 -28.80
C VAL A 161 -19.87 -7.22 -30.27
N GLU A 162 -20.84 -6.37 -30.68
CA GLU A 162 -20.96 -5.87 -32.06
C GLU A 162 -19.70 -5.13 -32.54
N LYS A 163 -19.06 -4.39 -31.62
CA LYS A 163 -17.85 -3.61 -31.89
C LYS A 163 -16.55 -4.37 -31.70
N ASN A 164 -16.63 -5.62 -31.28
CA ASN A 164 -15.46 -6.42 -30.88
C ASN A 164 -14.52 -5.68 -29.90
N SER A 165 -15.12 -5.03 -28.90
CA SER A 165 -14.45 -4.20 -27.90
C SER A 165 -15.02 -4.46 -26.51
N VAL A 166 -14.35 -4.01 -25.49
CA VAL A 166 -14.81 -4.07 -24.09
C VAL A 166 -14.57 -2.73 -23.39
N MET A 167 -15.50 -2.31 -22.54
CA MET A 167 -15.32 -1.11 -21.72
C MET A 167 -14.51 -1.45 -20.48
N ALA A 168 -13.37 -0.80 -20.30
CA ALA A 168 -12.57 -0.86 -19.09
C ALA A 168 -12.88 0.35 -18.20
N ALA A 169 -12.98 0.13 -16.87
CA ALA A 169 -13.15 1.18 -15.87
C ALA A 169 -12.13 0.99 -14.75
N ARG A 170 -11.28 1.99 -14.56
CA ARG A 170 -10.23 2.02 -13.53
C ARG A 170 -10.83 2.48 -12.19
N ARG A 171 -10.41 1.83 -11.09
CA ARG A 171 -10.86 2.21 -9.74
C ARG A 171 -10.13 3.45 -9.20
N ASP A 172 -8.89 3.68 -9.60
CA ASP A 172 -8.07 4.80 -9.11
C ASP A 172 -8.41 6.16 -9.73
N ILE A 173 -9.19 6.18 -10.82
CA ILE A 173 -9.68 7.37 -11.50
C ILE A 173 -11.20 7.27 -11.60
N PRO A 174 -11.96 8.02 -10.77
CA PRO A 174 -13.42 7.93 -10.77
C PRO A 174 -14.06 8.56 -12.01
N GLY A 175 -15.26 8.10 -12.35
CA GLY A 175 -16.09 8.69 -13.39
C GLY A 175 -15.65 8.33 -14.82
N ARG A 176 -15.90 9.26 -15.75
CA ARG A 176 -15.66 9.01 -17.19
C ARG A 176 -14.21 8.99 -17.58
N GLU A 177 -13.38 9.72 -16.87
CA GLU A 177 -11.93 9.82 -17.14
C GLU A 177 -11.21 8.49 -16.92
N GLY A 178 -11.71 7.67 -16.00
CA GLY A 178 -11.21 6.32 -15.75
C GLY A 178 -11.70 5.25 -16.73
N LYS A 179 -12.52 5.61 -17.72
CA LYS A 179 -13.10 4.65 -18.68
C LYS A 179 -12.41 4.72 -20.04
N SER A 180 -12.15 3.56 -20.62
CA SER A 180 -11.60 3.42 -21.97
C SER A 180 -12.16 2.17 -22.66
N PHE A 181 -12.27 2.21 -24.00
CA PHE A 181 -12.58 1.04 -24.79
C PHE A 181 -11.30 0.29 -25.15
N LEU A 182 -11.32 -1.02 -24.96
CA LEU A 182 -10.22 -1.90 -25.32
C LEU A 182 -10.65 -2.78 -26.50
N ALA A 183 -9.77 -2.93 -27.49
CA ALA A 183 -10.02 -3.83 -28.61
C ALA A 183 -9.73 -5.28 -28.19
N MET A 184 -10.60 -6.21 -28.57
CA MET A 184 -10.51 -7.61 -28.14
C MET A 184 -9.24 -8.32 -28.59
N ASP A 185 -8.73 -7.96 -29.75
CA ASP A 185 -7.48 -8.54 -30.31
C ASP A 185 -6.20 -8.11 -29.56
N GLN A 186 -6.29 -7.03 -28.77
CA GLN A 186 -5.19 -6.49 -27.97
C GLN A 186 -5.49 -6.48 -26.47
N VAL A 187 -6.62 -7.05 -26.06
CA VAL A 187 -7.15 -6.88 -24.69
C VAL A 187 -6.18 -7.31 -23.60
N HIS A 188 -5.47 -8.40 -23.78
CA HIS A 188 -4.48 -8.88 -22.80
C HIS A 188 -3.39 -7.81 -22.54
N LYS A 189 -2.79 -7.32 -23.63
CA LYS A 189 -1.75 -6.29 -23.53
C LYS A 189 -2.29 -5.01 -22.88
N GLN A 190 -3.45 -4.52 -23.35
CA GLN A 190 -4.05 -3.29 -22.84
C GLN A 190 -4.46 -3.39 -21.38
N VAL A 191 -4.98 -4.54 -20.93
CA VAL A 191 -5.31 -4.79 -19.51
C VAL A 191 -4.05 -4.82 -18.66
N THR A 192 -3.00 -5.47 -19.12
CA THR A 192 -1.70 -5.53 -18.41
C THR A 192 -1.08 -4.14 -18.29
N ASP A 193 -1.10 -3.36 -19.35
CA ASP A 193 -0.61 -1.98 -19.34
C ASP A 193 -1.42 -1.11 -18.37
N LEU A 194 -2.76 -1.19 -18.39
CA LEU A 194 -3.63 -0.47 -17.44
C LEU A 194 -3.35 -0.85 -15.98
N LEU A 195 -3.15 -2.13 -15.68
CA LEU A 195 -2.81 -2.55 -14.31
C LEU A 195 -1.44 -1.99 -13.87
N ALA A 196 -0.47 -1.93 -14.77
CA ALA A 196 0.83 -1.31 -14.50
C ALA A 196 0.71 0.20 -14.28
N GLU A 197 -0.11 0.88 -15.08
CA GLU A 197 -0.42 2.30 -14.91
C GLU A 197 -1.11 2.58 -13.58
N ILE A 198 -2.13 1.81 -13.20
CA ILE A 198 -2.82 1.93 -11.91
C ILE A 198 -1.82 1.78 -10.75
N GLN A 199 -0.95 0.77 -10.83
CA GLN A 199 0.09 0.55 -9.81
C GLN A 199 1.01 1.77 -9.67
N THR A 200 1.45 2.33 -10.79
CA THR A 200 2.34 3.51 -10.84
C THR A 200 1.62 4.78 -10.37
N SER A 201 0.37 4.97 -10.78
CA SER A 201 -0.48 6.09 -10.37
C SER A 201 -0.65 6.14 -8.85
N LEU A 202 -1.00 5.02 -8.24
CA LEU A 202 -1.16 4.90 -6.79
C LEU A 202 0.14 5.18 -6.04
N TYR A 203 1.27 4.68 -6.54
CA TYR A 203 2.59 4.96 -5.96
C TYR A 203 2.94 6.45 -6.04
N ASN A 204 2.81 7.04 -7.22
CA ASN A 204 3.14 8.45 -7.43
C ASN A 204 2.26 9.39 -6.62
N ARG A 205 0.95 9.07 -6.49
CA ARG A 205 0.02 9.82 -5.63
C ARG A 205 0.46 9.79 -4.17
N ALA A 206 0.85 8.61 -3.66
CA ALA A 206 1.32 8.48 -2.29
C ALA A 206 2.66 9.19 -2.04
N VAL A 207 3.57 9.17 -3.02
CA VAL A 207 4.85 9.91 -2.97
C VAL A 207 4.58 11.41 -2.95
N ALA A 208 3.78 11.91 -3.88
CA ALA A 208 3.45 13.34 -3.96
C ALA A 208 2.77 13.85 -2.68
N PHE A 209 1.84 13.06 -2.12
CA PHE A 209 1.19 13.39 -0.85
C PHE A 209 2.19 13.46 0.30
N ARG A 210 3.08 12.47 0.41
CA ARG A 210 4.13 12.46 1.44
C ARG A 210 5.03 13.69 1.32
N ASP A 211 5.51 13.99 0.12
CA ASP A 211 6.49 15.05 -0.11
C ASP A 211 5.88 16.45 0.12
N ALA A 212 4.58 16.58 -0.17
CA ALA A 212 3.84 17.82 0.12
C ALA A 212 3.58 18.06 1.63
N ASN A 213 3.73 17.03 2.47
CA ASN A 213 3.43 17.09 3.90
C ASN A 213 4.67 16.85 4.79
N ILE A 214 5.87 16.89 4.22
CA ILE A 214 7.14 16.92 4.96
C ILE A 214 7.78 18.29 4.81
N HIS A 215 8.11 18.92 5.92
CA HIS A 215 8.65 20.28 5.91
C HIS A 215 9.88 20.41 6.81
N GLU A 216 10.82 21.25 6.41
CA GLU A 216 11.98 21.62 7.23
C GLU A 216 11.61 22.81 8.12
N PRO A 217 11.68 22.68 9.45
CA PRO A 217 11.38 23.77 10.35
C PRO A 217 12.52 24.79 10.36
N LYS A 218 12.17 26.08 10.42
CA LYS A 218 13.14 27.19 10.55
C LYS A 218 13.58 27.41 11.99
N ASP A 219 12.70 27.11 12.92
CA ASP A 219 12.88 27.25 14.37
C ASP A 219 11.93 26.30 15.12
N TYR A 220 11.98 26.33 16.44
CA TYR A 220 11.17 25.42 17.29
C TYR A 220 9.67 25.72 17.23
N GLU A 221 9.26 26.99 17.12
CA GLU A 221 7.83 27.33 17.00
C GLU A 221 7.28 26.88 15.64
N HIS A 222 8.09 27.02 14.59
CA HIS A 222 7.72 26.48 13.27
C HIS A 222 7.64 24.94 13.28
N LEU A 223 8.54 24.26 14.02
CA LEU A 223 8.44 22.79 14.21
C LEU A 223 7.10 22.42 14.85
N LYS A 224 6.68 23.13 15.90
CA LYS A 224 5.38 22.87 16.56
C LYS A 224 4.22 23.00 15.57
N SER A 225 4.22 24.03 14.75
CA SER A 225 3.15 24.25 13.76
C SER A 225 3.12 23.16 12.66
N ILE A 226 4.29 22.70 12.21
CA ILE A 226 4.39 21.64 11.19
C ILE A 226 3.78 20.34 11.70
N VAL A 227 4.14 19.93 12.93
CA VAL A 227 3.74 18.59 13.44
C VAL A 227 2.27 18.50 13.84
N GLU A 228 1.50 19.58 13.80
CA GLU A 228 0.05 19.55 13.95
C GLU A 228 -0.63 18.79 12.78
N ASN A 229 -0.16 19.01 11.54
CA ASN A 229 -0.78 18.49 10.32
C ASN A 229 0.21 17.94 9.29
N GLY A 230 1.45 17.61 9.69
CA GLY A 230 2.49 17.14 8.79
C GLY A 230 3.66 16.50 9.53
N TRP A 231 4.75 16.27 8.83
CA TRP A 231 5.99 15.76 9.39
C TRP A 231 7.08 16.83 9.33
N ALA A 232 7.79 17.03 10.44
CA ALA A 232 9.00 17.84 10.47
C ALA A 232 10.22 16.98 10.13
N PHE A 233 11.01 17.42 9.15
CA PHE A 233 12.32 16.88 8.84
C PHE A 233 13.37 17.85 9.38
N SER A 234 14.03 17.50 10.48
CA SER A 234 14.95 18.39 11.17
C SER A 234 16.16 17.69 11.75
N TRP A 235 17.20 18.44 12.01
CA TRP A 235 18.35 17.96 12.74
C TRP A 235 17.98 17.66 14.20
N TRP A 236 18.57 16.61 14.74
CA TRP A 236 18.39 16.20 16.12
C TRP A 236 19.75 16.06 16.81
N CYS A 237 19.88 16.64 18.01
CA CYS A 237 21.11 16.66 18.80
C CYS A 237 21.51 15.30 19.38
N GLY A 238 20.66 14.27 19.30
CA GLY A 238 20.92 12.94 19.89
C GLY A 238 20.55 12.83 21.37
N ASP A 239 20.14 13.93 22.01
CA ASP A 239 19.83 13.95 23.44
C ASP A 239 18.38 13.47 23.71
N PRO A 240 18.19 12.42 24.53
CA PRO A 240 16.87 11.95 24.95
C PRO A 240 16.02 13.01 25.67
N ALA A 241 16.65 13.95 26.38
CA ALA A 241 15.91 15.02 27.07
C ALA A 241 15.27 16.00 26.08
N CYS A 242 15.96 16.33 24.98
CA CYS A 242 15.38 17.12 23.89
C CYS A 242 14.22 16.39 23.24
N GLU A 243 14.34 15.09 22.98
CA GLU A 243 13.26 14.27 22.41
C GLU A 243 12.03 14.23 23.33
N ALA A 244 12.24 14.05 24.64
CA ALA A 244 11.17 14.06 25.64
C ALA A 244 10.46 15.43 25.68
N LYS A 245 11.22 16.53 25.62
CA LYS A 245 10.64 17.87 25.59
C LYS A 245 9.78 18.13 24.36
N VAL A 246 10.24 17.76 23.18
CA VAL A 246 9.44 17.87 21.94
C VAL A 246 8.13 17.09 22.07
N LYS A 247 8.20 15.88 22.60
CA LYS A 247 7.01 15.02 22.83
C LYS A 247 6.06 15.62 23.85
N GLU A 248 6.56 16.22 24.91
CA GLU A 248 5.74 16.91 25.93
C GLU A 248 5.00 18.11 25.31
N ASP A 249 5.72 18.96 24.59
CA ASP A 249 5.22 20.21 24.02
C ASP A 249 4.25 20.01 22.85
N THR A 250 4.45 18.97 22.03
CA THR A 250 3.76 18.81 20.74
C THR A 250 2.96 17.52 20.60
N LYS A 251 3.17 16.54 21.48
CA LYS A 251 2.71 15.15 21.37
C LYS A 251 3.31 14.40 20.16
N ALA A 252 4.15 15.04 19.35
CA ALA A 252 4.88 14.37 18.27
C ALA A 252 6.00 13.50 18.83
N THR A 253 6.38 12.47 18.08
CA THR A 253 7.47 11.55 18.42
C THR A 253 8.49 11.50 17.30
N THR A 254 9.76 11.27 17.65
CA THR A 254 10.81 10.98 16.67
C THR A 254 10.50 9.66 15.98
N ARG A 255 10.14 9.70 14.69
CA ARG A 255 9.73 8.49 13.96
C ARG A 255 10.91 7.62 13.59
N CYS A 256 11.87 8.19 12.90
CA CYS A 256 13.14 7.54 12.59
C CYS A 256 14.20 8.57 12.18
N ILE A 257 15.44 8.16 12.25
CA ILE A 257 16.59 8.83 11.64
C ILE A 257 16.75 8.18 10.28
N PRO A 258 16.46 8.88 9.14
CA PRO A 258 16.52 8.29 7.80
C PRO A 258 17.87 7.64 7.51
N LEU A 259 17.86 6.57 6.68
CA LEU A 259 19.12 5.92 6.29
C LEU A 259 19.93 6.83 5.36
N ASP A 260 19.24 7.53 4.45
CA ASP A 260 19.83 8.53 3.57
C ASP A 260 19.74 9.89 4.27
N GLN A 261 20.83 10.30 4.88
CA GLN A 261 20.92 11.61 5.55
C GLN A 261 21.75 12.57 4.69
N PRO A 262 21.34 13.86 4.59
CA PRO A 262 22.24 14.87 4.06
C PRO A 262 23.49 14.95 4.92
N ALA A 263 24.62 15.28 4.29
CA ALA A 263 25.85 15.52 5.04
C ALA A 263 25.60 16.66 6.03
N GLY A 264 25.73 16.37 7.32
CA GLY A 264 25.63 17.38 8.38
C GLY A 264 26.90 18.21 8.43
N ASN A 265 26.75 19.48 8.76
CA ASN A 265 27.83 20.33 9.20
C ASN A 265 28.11 20.11 10.68
#